data_99540c9e8db27babfa4a61ebddca9337
#
_entry.id   99540c9e8db27babfa4a61ebddca9337
#
_cell.length_a   1.000
_cell.length_b   1.000
_cell.length_c   1.000
_cell.angle_alpha   90.00
_cell.angle_beta   90.00
_cell.angle_gamma   90.00
#
_symmetry.space_group_name_H-M   'P 1'
#
loop_
_entity.id
_entity.type
_entity.pdbx_description
1 polymer ?
#
loop_
_entity_poly.entity_id
_entity_poly.type
_entity_poly.pdbx_seq_one_letter_code
_entity_poly.pdbx_strand_id
1 'polypeptide(L)'
;MRHPLILLTFLLFTKQILAQNKQSIDLNLECIAFYNLENLFDTIVDPDTNKILQEDFTPFGAKKFNSQKYFHKLKNMAFVIDTLGKEVTPFGASIIGVCEIENRLVLEDLVNQPSIADKKYQIVHHEGPDARGIDCALLYDPTHFKVTSSKSVKFSIPGNDRFRSRDQLVVSGELLGEKIHFIVIHWPSRRGGEAKSRSKRIEAAKLSKSIVDSLKHIDKKAKVIIMGDFNDDPISPSIKDFLKARGSTVLNNNQMYNAMYDHFKKGIGTLAYRDQWNLFDQFILTPTLIDNDKNYDDFTFYKSVVFNKSFLKNPKGNYKGYPFRSYGGSNFIGGYSDHFPVYLFLVKKAS
;
A
#
# COMPACT_ATOMS: atom_id res chain seq x y z
N MET A 1 -12.00 44.00 -81.44
CA MET A 1 -11.61 43.96 -80.02
C MET A 1 -11.74 42.50 -79.53
N ARG A 2 -10.63 41.83 -79.31
CA ARG A 2 -10.55 40.42 -78.92
C ARG A 2 -10.29 40.39 -77.41
N HIS A 3 -11.17 39.82 -76.62
CA HIS A 3 -10.97 39.57 -75.15
C HIS A 3 -10.25 38.22 -74.98
N PRO A 4 -9.19 38.15 -74.19
CA PRO A 4 -8.59 36.86 -73.83
C PRO A 4 -9.37 36.22 -72.70
N LEU A 5 -9.72 34.93 -72.88
CA LEU A 5 -10.31 34.04 -71.89
C LEU A 5 -9.20 33.58 -70.92
N ILE A 6 -9.28 33.99 -69.66
CA ILE A 6 -8.42 33.51 -68.59
C ILE A 6 -8.96 32.21 -68.05
N LEU A 7 -8.23 31.11 -68.30
CA LEU A 7 -8.54 29.79 -67.79
C LEU A 7 -7.95 29.67 -66.36
N LEU A 8 -8.82 29.66 -65.34
CA LEU A 8 -8.43 29.53 -63.95
C LEU A 8 -8.40 28.03 -63.58
N THR A 9 -7.19 27.43 -63.55
CA THR A 9 -7.00 26.05 -63.11
C THR A 9 -7.00 25.98 -61.59
N PHE A 10 -8.07 25.40 -61.02
CA PHE A 10 -8.18 25.05 -59.58
C PHE A 10 -7.38 23.80 -59.32
N LEU A 11 -6.19 23.94 -58.67
CA LEU A 11 -5.46 22.81 -58.10
C LEU A 11 -6.14 22.40 -56.78
N LEU A 12 -6.87 21.30 -56.80
CA LEU A 12 -7.39 20.61 -55.62
C LEU A 12 -6.24 19.87 -54.92
N PHE A 13 -5.71 20.47 -53.88
CA PHE A 13 -4.84 19.76 -52.92
C PHE A 13 -5.73 18.88 -52.02
N THR A 14 -5.85 17.61 -52.36
CA THR A 14 -6.37 16.60 -51.47
C THR A 14 -5.35 16.32 -50.39
N LYS A 15 -5.51 16.88 -49.19
CA LYS A 15 -4.81 16.42 -47.99
C LYS A 15 -5.33 15.02 -47.66
N GLN A 16 -4.55 14.00 -48.00
CA GLN A 16 -4.72 12.69 -47.45
C GLN A 16 -4.40 12.78 -45.93
N ILE A 17 -5.43 12.82 -45.10
CA ILE A 17 -5.31 12.60 -43.68
C ILE A 17 -5.02 11.09 -43.50
N LEU A 18 -3.72 10.76 -43.35
CA LEU A 18 -3.32 9.45 -42.85
C LEU A 18 -3.85 9.34 -41.40
N ALA A 19 -5.05 8.78 -41.24
CA ALA A 19 -5.52 8.29 -39.97
C ALA A 19 -4.55 7.17 -39.56
N GLN A 20 -3.60 7.48 -38.68
CA GLN A 20 -2.86 6.45 -37.97
C GLN A 20 -3.89 5.65 -37.18
N ASN A 21 -4.19 4.43 -37.64
CA ASN A 21 -4.88 3.42 -36.85
C ASN A 21 -4.02 3.15 -35.62
N LYS A 22 -4.23 3.89 -34.53
CA LYS A 22 -3.75 3.49 -33.23
C LYS A 22 -4.52 2.20 -32.90
N GLN A 23 -3.89 1.08 -33.10
CA GLN A 23 -4.37 -0.20 -32.63
C GLN A 23 -4.60 -0.04 -31.11
N SER A 24 -5.86 -0.06 -30.66
CA SER A 24 -6.17 -0.09 -29.25
C SER A 24 -5.65 -1.41 -28.69
N ILE A 25 -4.78 -1.35 -27.70
CA ILE A 25 -4.31 -2.54 -26.99
C ILE A 25 -5.22 -2.68 -25.77
N ASP A 26 -5.92 -3.80 -25.67
CA ASP A 26 -6.68 -4.13 -24.46
C ASP A 26 -5.71 -4.47 -23.35
N LEU A 27 -5.94 -3.88 -22.17
CA LEU A 27 -5.05 -3.99 -21.01
C LEU A 27 -5.81 -4.51 -19.81
N ASN A 28 -5.26 -5.52 -19.14
CA ASN A 28 -5.65 -5.90 -17.79
C ASN A 28 -5.01 -4.93 -16.79
N LEU A 29 -5.80 -4.36 -15.92
CA LEU A 29 -5.37 -3.46 -14.86
C LEU A 29 -5.68 -4.07 -13.50
N GLU A 30 -4.67 -4.13 -12.63
CA GLU A 30 -4.81 -4.61 -11.26
C GLU A 30 -4.46 -3.50 -10.26
N CYS A 31 -5.32 -3.28 -9.29
CA CYS A 31 -5.09 -2.32 -8.21
C CYS A 31 -4.57 -3.03 -6.97
N ILE A 32 -3.37 -2.64 -6.54
CA ILE A 32 -2.71 -3.15 -5.34
C ILE A 32 -2.68 -2.01 -4.32
N ALA A 33 -3.28 -2.19 -3.15
CA ALA A 33 -3.41 -1.16 -2.12
C ALA A 33 -2.65 -1.51 -0.83
N PHE A 34 -2.35 -0.48 -0.05
CA PHE A 34 -1.93 -0.62 1.35
C PHE A 34 -2.65 0.40 2.23
N TYR A 35 -3.08 -0.04 3.42
CA TYR A 35 -3.75 0.81 4.39
C TYR A 35 -3.36 0.46 5.83
N ASN A 36 -2.80 1.42 6.57
CA ASN A 36 -2.65 1.33 8.02
C ASN A 36 -4.02 1.60 8.67
N LEU A 37 -4.53 0.64 9.45
CA LEU A 37 -5.88 0.66 10.01
C LEU A 37 -5.97 1.34 11.40
N GLU A 38 -4.90 2.03 11.83
CA GLU A 38 -4.85 2.76 13.11
C GLU A 38 -5.38 1.93 14.28
N ASN A 39 -4.63 0.87 14.70
CA ASN A 39 -4.99 0.03 15.86
C ASN A 39 -6.42 -0.54 15.75
N LEU A 40 -6.66 -1.39 14.75
CA LEU A 40 -7.92 -2.13 14.64
C LEU A 40 -7.91 -3.29 15.64
N PHE A 41 -8.37 -3.02 16.84
CA PHE A 41 -8.57 -3.99 17.92
C PHE A 41 -10.04 -4.41 17.97
N ASP A 42 -10.31 -5.60 18.52
CA ASP A 42 -11.65 -5.96 18.98
C ASP A 42 -11.92 -5.39 20.40
N THR A 43 -12.94 -5.90 21.08
CA THR A 43 -13.30 -5.43 22.42
C THR A 43 -13.06 -6.50 23.48
N ILE A 44 -12.38 -7.59 23.13
CA ILE A 44 -12.13 -8.76 23.97
C ILE A 44 -10.71 -8.66 24.53
N VAL A 45 -10.54 -8.94 25.80
CA VAL A 45 -9.21 -8.98 26.41
C VAL A 45 -8.49 -10.24 25.96
N ASP A 46 -7.34 -10.07 25.27
CA ASP A 46 -6.49 -11.19 24.89
C ASP A 46 -5.88 -11.83 26.16
N PRO A 47 -5.84 -13.15 26.28
CA PRO A 47 -5.21 -13.82 27.42
C PRO A 47 -3.69 -13.60 27.49
N ASP A 48 -3.02 -13.19 26.40
CA ASP A 48 -1.59 -12.87 26.43
C ASP A 48 -1.33 -11.49 27.06
N THR A 49 -1.04 -11.47 28.35
CA THR A 49 -0.72 -10.25 29.11
C THR A 49 0.55 -9.53 28.67
N ASN A 50 1.31 -10.09 27.73
CA ASN A 50 2.46 -9.41 27.13
C ASN A 50 2.07 -8.43 25.99
N LYS A 51 0.83 -8.46 25.53
CA LYS A 51 0.26 -7.52 24.55
C LYS A 51 -0.28 -6.30 25.30
N ILE A 52 0.55 -5.28 25.47
CA ILE A 52 0.30 -4.17 26.40
C ILE A 52 -0.67 -3.09 25.90
N LEU A 53 -0.94 -3.00 24.58
CA LEU A 53 -1.80 -1.93 24.07
C LEU A 53 -3.28 -2.33 24.02
N GLN A 54 -3.57 -3.60 23.89
CA GLN A 54 -4.93 -4.08 23.79
C GLN A 54 -5.82 -3.71 25.00
N GLU A 55 -5.24 -3.60 26.22
CA GLU A 55 -5.97 -3.21 27.41
C GLU A 55 -6.60 -1.82 27.28
N ASP A 56 -5.97 -0.90 26.52
CA ASP A 56 -6.53 0.41 26.24
C ASP A 56 -7.81 0.34 25.37
N PHE A 57 -7.89 -0.68 24.50
CA PHE A 57 -8.97 -0.86 23.51
C PHE A 57 -10.07 -1.80 24.00
N THR A 58 -10.35 -1.80 25.27
CA THR A 58 -11.49 -2.52 25.86
C THR A 58 -12.57 -1.56 26.36
N PRO A 59 -13.80 -2.03 26.67
CA PRO A 59 -14.86 -1.19 27.22
C PRO A 59 -14.47 -0.48 28.52
N PHE A 60 -13.59 -1.07 29.30
CA PHE A 60 -13.12 -0.57 30.60
C PHE A 60 -11.73 0.09 30.51
N GLY A 61 -11.03 -0.05 29.39
CA GLY A 61 -9.72 0.52 29.15
C GLY A 61 -9.72 2.02 28.93
N ALA A 62 -8.52 2.61 28.77
CA ALA A 62 -8.34 4.06 28.62
C ALA A 62 -9.10 4.65 27.41
N LYS A 63 -9.31 3.87 26.35
CA LYS A 63 -10.07 4.28 25.16
C LYS A 63 -11.58 4.08 25.29
N LYS A 64 -12.02 3.36 26.33
CA LYS A 64 -13.43 2.97 26.49
C LYS A 64 -14.00 2.43 25.19
N PHE A 65 -13.25 1.49 24.58
CA PHE A 65 -13.52 0.98 23.25
C PHE A 65 -14.54 -0.15 23.35
N ASN A 66 -15.79 0.17 23.03
CA ASN A 66 -16.92 -0.77 23.09
C ASN A 66 -17.34 -1.21 21.68
N SER A 67 -18.25 -2.17 21.61
CA SER A 67 -18.76 -2.74 20.35
C SER A 67 -19.30 -1.67 19.40
N GLN A 68 -19.96 -0.61 19.91
CA GLN A 68 -20.46 0.46 19.04
C GLN A 68 -19.31 1.19 18.30
N LYS A 69 -18.21 1.49 19.00
CA LYS A 69 -17.02 2.12 18.41
C LYS A 69 -16.30 1.15 17.48
N TYR A 70 -16.21 -0.13 17.84
CA TYR A 70 -15.62 -1.18 17.04
C TYR A 70 -16.32 -1.30 15.69
N PHE A 71 -17.63 -1.54 15.69
CA PHE A 71 -18.39 -1.66 14.43
C PHE A 71 -18.44 -0.36 13.62
N HIS A 72 -18.42 0.80 14.28
CA HIS A 72 -18.26 2.09 13.57
C HIS A 72 -16.93 2.15 12.83
N LYS A 73 -15.83 1.76 13.49
CA LYS A 73 -14.49 1.73 12.89
C LYS A 73 -14.41 0.74 11.74
N LEU A 74 -14.91 -0.49 11.91
CA LEU A 74 -14.99 -1.49 10.83
C LEU A 74 -15.75 -0.97 9.62
N LYS A 75 -16.92 -0.37 9.83
CA LYS A 75 -17.71 0.25 8.75
C LYS A 75 -16.92 1.32 7.99
N ASN A 76 -16.21 2.18 8.71
CA ASN A 76 -15.41 3.23 8.10
C ASN A 76 -14.23 2.65 7.30
N MET A 77 -13.52 1.65 7.85
CA MET A 77 -12.41 0.98 7.16
C MET A 77 -12.90 0.29 5.88
N ALA A 78 -13.99 -0.47 5.97
CA ALA A 78 -14.59 -1.16 4.84
C ALA A 78 -15.05 -0.18 3.75
N PHE A 79 -15.65 0.95 4.13
CA PHE A 79 -16.01 2.01 3.17
C PHE A 79 -14.79 2.56 2.43
N VAL A 80 -13.68 2.81 3.12
CA VAL A 80 -12.44 3.26 2.47
C VAL A 80 -11.91 2.19 1.52
N ILE A 81 -11.82 0.95 1.98
CA ILE A 81 -11.35 -0.19 1.17
C ILE A 81 -12.19 -0.35 -0.10
N ASP A 82 -13.50 -0.22 0.03
CA ASP A 82 -14.40 -0.30 -1.13
C ASP A 82 -14.11 0.74 -2.21
N THR A 83 -13.62 1.92 -1.82
CA THR A 83 -13.37 3.03 -2.77
C THR A 83 -12.00 2.99 -3.44
N LEU A 84 -11.04 2.18 -2.93
CA LEU A 84 -9.67 2.15 -3.45
C LEU A 84 -9.61 1.63 -4.89
N GLY A 85 -9.09 2.44 -5.80
CA GLY A 85 -8.88 2.09 -7.20
C GLY A 85 -10.13 2.13 -8.08
N LYS A 86 -11.34 2.30 -7.53
CA LYS A 86 -12.61 2.26 -8.29
C LYS A 86 -12.73 3.32 -9.38
N GLU A 87 -11.95 4.40 -9.33
CA GLU A 87 -11.92 5.39 -10.40
C GLU A 87 -11.31 4.87 -11.71
N VAL A 88 -10.63 3.71 -11.67
CA VAL A 88 -9.97 3.09 -12.83
C VAL A 88 -10.38 1.64 -13.00
N THR A 89 -10.45 0.86 -11.92
CA THR A 89 -10.86 -0.55 -11.92
C THR A 89 -12.23 -0.69 -11.24
N PRO A 90 -13.31 -1.07 -11.94
CA PRO A 90 -14.65 -1.11 -11.35
C PRO A 90 -14.76 -2.03 -10.12
N PHE A 91 -13.95 -3.09 -10.06
CA PHE A 91 -13.89 -3.99 -8.91
C PHE A 91 -13.06 -3.42 -7.73
N GLY A 92 -12.30 -2.32 -7.93
CA GLY A 92 -11.46 -1.70 -6.90
C GLY A 92 -10.12 -2.41 -6.73
N ALA A 93 -9.61 -2.46 -5.49
CA ALA A 93 -8.34 -3.12 -5.20
C ALA A 93 -8.52 -4.64 -5.14
N SER A 94 -7.71 -5.39 -5.92
CA SER A 94 -7.68 -6.86 -5.90
C SER A 94 -6.81 -7.41 -4.77
N ILE A 95 -5.82 -6.64 -4.32
CA ILE A 95 -4.90 -7.01 -3.24
C ILE A 95 -4.71 -5.81 -2.31
N ILE A 96 -4.80 -6.04 -0.99
CA ILE A 96 -4.69 -4.98 0.00
C ILE A 96 -3.79 -5.47 1.14
N GLY A 97 -2.61 -4.88 1.28
CA GLY A 97 -1.82 -4.99 2.50
C GLY A 97 -2.43 -4.12 3.59
N VAL A 98 -2.52 -4.65 4.80
CA VAL A 98 -2.98 -3.89 5.97
C VAL A 98 -2.03 -4.10 7.14
N CYS A 99 -1.98 -3.13 8.03
CA CYS A 99 -1.26 -3.24 9.30
C CYS A 99 -2.03 -2.57 10.44
N GLU A 100 -1.50 -2.75 11.66
CA GLU A 100 -2.16 -2.32 12.90
C GLU A 100 -3.50 -3.03 13.12
N ILE A 101 -3.53 -4.31 12.81
CA ILE A 101 -4.63 -5.21 13.14
C ILE A 101 -4.25 -6.10 14.33
N GLU A 102 -5.19 -6.40 15.20
CA GLU A 102 -4.92 -7.18 16.40
C GLU A 102 -4.78 -8.68 16.12
N ASN A 103 -5.75 -9.22 15.39
CA ASN A 103 -5.86 -10.67 15.21
C ASN A 103 -6.66 -10.99 13.93
N ARG A 104 -6.84 -12.29 13.66
CA ARG A 104 -7.61 -12.75 12.52
C ARG A 104 -9.09 -12.40 12.59
N LEU A 105 -9.68 -12.38 13.80
CA LEU A 105 -11.11 -12.11 14.00
C LEU A 105 -11.47 -10.70 13.49
N VAL A 106 -10.68 -9.68 13.82
CA VAL A 106 -10.96 -8.31 13.34
C VAL A 106 -10.92 -8.19 11.82
N LEU A 107 -10.11 -9.04 11.16
CA LEU A 107 -10.06 -9.08 9.69
C LEU A 107 -11.28 -9.80 9.11
N GLU A 108 -11.74 -10.87 9.74
CA GLU A 108 -12.98 -11.58 9.36
C GLU A 108 -14.20 -10.65 9.49
N ASP A 109 -14.29 -9.92 10.61
CA ASP A 109 -15.32 -8.90 10.80
C ASP A 109 -15.23 -7.76 9.78
N LEU A 110 -14.01 -7.36 9.39
CA LEU A 110 -13.79 -6.31 8.40
C LEU A 110 -14.25 -6.73 7.01
N VAL A 111 -13.81 -7.90 6.51
CA VAL A 111 -14.15 -8.35 5.15
C VAL A 111 -15.64 -8.71 4.98
N ASN A 112 -16.32 -8.97 6.08
CA ASN A 112 -17.77 -9.22 6.11
C ASN A 112 -18.62 -7.95 6.27
N GLN A 113 -18.00 -6.76 6.32
CA GLN A 113 -18.80 -5.51 6.32
C GLN A 113 -19.59 -5.35 5.03
N PRO A 114 -20.86 -4.86 5.11
CA PRO A 114 -21.76 -4.82 3.96
C PRO A 114 -21.21 -4.12 2.71
N SER A 115 -20.31 -3.15 2.86
CA SER A 115 -19.74 -2.41 1.72
C SER A 115 -18.72 -3.21 0.89
N ILE A 116 -18.15 -4.29 1.44
CA ILE A 116 -17.13 -5.12 0.76
C ILE A 116 -17.38 -6.62 0.83
N ALA A 117 -18.45 -7.06 1.49
CA ALA A 117 -18.75 -8.50 1.66
C ALA A 117 -18.95 -9.24 0.31
N ASP A 118 -19.45 -8.56 -0.68
CA ASP A 118 -19.64 -9.09 -2.04
C ASP A 118 -18.33 -9.39 -2.76
N LYS A 119 -17.24 -8.74 -2.38
CA LYS A 119 -15.89 -8.96 -2.94
C LYS A 119 -15.27 -10.28 -2.44
N LYS A 120 -15.78 -10.86 -1.36
CA LYS A 120 -15.34 -12.14 -0.79
C LYS A 120 -13.84 -12.21 -0.54
N TYR A 121 -13.25 -11.10 -0.10
CA TYR A 121 -11.82 -11.06 0.21
C TYR A 121 -11.42 -12.21 1.11
N GLN A 122 -10.35 -12.89 0.70
CA GLN A 122 -9.67 -13.89 1.51
C GLN A 122 -8.54 -13.23 2.31
N ILE A 123 -8.12 -13.86 3.40
CA ILE A 123 -7.21 -13.30 4.39
C ILE A 123 -5.97 -14.17 4.49
N VAL A 124 -4.78 -13.56 4.36
CA VAL A 124 -3.50 -14.12 4.80
C VAL A 124 -3.03 -13.34 6.03
N HIS A 125 -2.98 -14.02 7.17
CA HIS A 125 -2.55 -13.47 8.45
C HIS A 125 -1.76 -14.53 9.23
N HIS A 126 -0.72 -14.10 9.92
CA HIS A 126 0.05 -14.86 10.89
C HIS A 126 0.23 -14.02 12.15
N GLU A 127 -0.09 -14.59 13.29
CA GLU A 127 0.15 -13.96 14.59
C GLU A 127 1.65 -13.67 14.77
N GLY A 128 1.95 -12.46 15.22
CA GLY A 128 3.31 -11.97 15.42
C GLY A 128 3.63 -11.68 16.90
N PRO A 129 4.89 -11.42 17.19
CA PRO A 129 5.37 -11.21 18.57
C PRO A 129 5.30 -9.74 19.02
N ASP A 130 4.62 -8.84 18.31
CA ASP A 130 4.63 -7.41 18.64
C ASP A 130 4.13 -7.13 20.06
N ALA A 131 4.85 -6.31 20.81
CA ALA A 131 4.51 -5.99 22.19
C ALA A 131 3.20 -5.20 22.33
N ARG A 132 2.70 -4.56 21.29
CA ARG A 132 1.41 -3.87 21.28
C ARG A 132 0.26 -4.81 20.92
N GLY A 133 0.56 -6.02 20.41
CA GLY A 133 -0.43 -6.97 19.91
C GLY A 133 -1.02 -6.54 18.57
N ILE A 134 -0.19 -6.07 17.65
CA ILE A 134 -0.62 -5.71 16.29
C ILE A 134 0.22 -6.40 15.23
N ASP A 135 -0.40 -6.72 14.11
CA ASP A 135 0.19 -7.46 13.01
C ASP A 135 0.02 -6.80 11.66
N CYS A 136 0.59 -7.46 10.64
CA CYS A 136 0.38 -7.20 9.22
C CYS A 136 -0.44 -8.33 8.61
N ALA A 137 -1.28 -8.00 7.63
CA ALA A 137 -2.05 -8.99 6.87
C ALA A 137 -2.18 -8.61 5.40
N LEU A 138 -2.61 -9.57 4.59
CA LEU A 138 -2.98 -9.36 3.19
C LEU A 138 -4.42 -9.81 2.99
N LEU A 139 -5.25 -8.92 2.42
CA LEU A 139 -6.58 -9.22 1.90
C LEU A 139 -6.46 -9.35 0.38
N TYR A 140 -7.14 -10.32 -0.22
CA TYR A 140 -7.10 -10.52 -1.66
C TYR A 140 -8.41 -11.06 -2.23
N ASP A 141 -8.73 -10.63 -3.43
CA ASP A 141 -9.82 -11.18 -4.23
C ASP A 141 -9.36 -12.52 -4.86
N PRO A 142 -9.98 -13.67 -4.50
CA PRO A 142 -9.56 -14.97 -5.00
C PRO A 142 -9.81 -15.17 -6.51
N THR A 143 -10.59 -14.31 -7.14
CA THR A 143 -10.80 -14.35 -8.60
C THR A 143 -9.64 -13.71 -9.37
N HIS A 144 -8.87 -12.83 -8.72
CA HIS A 144 -7.71 -12.16 -9.29
C HIS A 144 -6.38 -12.77 -8.84
N PHE A 145 -6.30 -13.20 -7.58
CA PHE A 145 -5.05 -13.68 -6.99
C PHE A 145 -5.21 -15.03 -6.29
N LYS A 146 -4.36 -15.99 -6.66
CA LYS A 146 -4.28 -17.32 -6.05
C LYS A 146 -3.03 -17.42 -5.20
N VAL A 147 -3.18 -17.49 -3.89
CA VAL A 147 -2.06 -17.69 -2.97
C VAL A 147 -1.48 -19.09 -3.12
N THR A 148 -0.17 -19.20 -3.30
CA THR A 148 0.57 -20.48 -3.38
C THR A 148 1.35 -20.78 -2.12
N SER A 149 1.83 -19.75 -1.41
CA SER A 149 2.47 -19.88 -0.10
C SER A 149 2.45 -18.58 0.69
N SER A 150 2.50 -18.68 2.01
CA SER A 150 2.70 -17.54 2.89
C SER A 150 3.58 -17.91 4.08
N LYS A 151 4.31 -16.91 4.61
CA LYS A 151 5.09 -17.05 5.84
C LYS A 151 5.26 -15.72 6.54
N SER A 152 5.34 -15.75 7.86
CA SER A 152 5.82 -14.66 8.68
C SER A 152 7.34 -14.79 8.85
N VAL A 153 8.09 -13.74 8.51
CA VAL A 153 9.54 -13.71 8.66
C VAL A 153 9.89 -12.88 9.89
N LYS A 154 10.42 -13.58 10.90
CA LYS A 154 10.71 -12.99 12.21
C LYS A 154 11.64 -11.78 12.09
N PHE A 155 11.23 -10.67 12.70
CA PHE A 155 12.07 -9.49 12.84
C PHE A 155 12.72 -9.48 14.23
N SER A 156 14.04 -9.42 14.26
CA SER A 156 14.84 -9.31 15.49
C SER A 156 15.93 -8.27 15.34
N ILE A 157 16.40 -7.75 16.46
CA ILE A 157 17.53 -6.82 16.50
C ILE A 157 18.71 -7.54 17.14
N PRO A 158 19.86 -7.68 16.47
CA PRO A 158 21.05 -8.30 17.04
C PRO A 158 21.42 -7.71 18.40
N GLY A 159 21.65 -8.57 19.39
CA GLY A 159 21.99 -8.16 20.76
C GLY A 159 20.81 -7.60 21.58
N ASN A 160 19.58 -7.73 21.10
CA ASN A 160 18.39 -7.31 21.85
C ASN A 160 17.26 -8.34 21.74
N ASP A 161 17.37 -9.44 22.43
CA ASP A 161 16.42 -10.56 22.40
C ASP A 161 15.05 -10.22 23.03
N ARG A 162 14.98 -9.13 23.80
CA ARG A 162 13.73 -8.64 24.40
C ARG A 162 12.94 -7.73 23.47
N PHE A 163 13.53 -7.30 22.34
CA PHE A 163 12.82 -6.44 21.40
C PHE A 163 11.79 -7.24 20.62
N ARG A 164 10.54 -6.85 20.73
CA ARG A 164 9.41 -7.45 20.02
C ARG A 164 8.74 -6.41 19.15
N SER A 165 8.55 -6.75 17.89
CA SER A 165 7.93 -5.92 16.88
C SER A 165 7.27 -6.81 15.83
N ARG A 166 6.60 -6.21 14.86
CA ARG A 166 5.92 -6.92 13.76
C ARG A 166 6.93 -7.66 12.91
N ASP A 167 6.61 -8.88 12.63
CA ASP A 167 7.28 -9.67 11.61
C ASP A 167 6.92 -9.15 10.21
N GLN A 168 7.66 -9.58 9.19
CA GLN A 168 7.37 -9.24 7.80
C GLN A 168 6.60 -10.37 7.14
N LEU A 169 5.35 -10.09 6.71
CA LEU A 169 4.51 -11.06 6.06
C LEU A 169 4.90 -11.20 4.58
N VAL A 170 5.27 -12.41 4.17
CA VAL A 170 5.60 -12.73 2.78
C VAL A 170 4.50 -13.62 2.20
N VAL A 171 3.87 -13.17 1.13
CA VAL A 171 2.83 -13.91 0.41
C VAL A 171 3.26 -14.08 -1.04
N SER A 172 3.27 -15.30 -1.52
CA SER A 172 3.57 -15.66 -2.91
C SER A 172 2.32 -16.21 -3.57
N GLY A 173 2.11 -15.88 -4.83
CA GLY A 173 0.94 -16.37 -5.55
C GLY A 173 0.98 -16.04 -7.04
N GLU A 174 -0.17 -16.25 -7.69
CA GLU A 174 -0.40 -15.98 -9.11
C GLU A 174 -1.47 -14.90 -9.25
N LEU A 175 -1.08 -13.75 -9.79
CA LEU A 175 -1.99 -12.66 -10.17
C LEU A 175 -2.38 -12.86 -11.63
N LEU A 176 -3.63 -13.27 -11.88
CA LEU A 176 -4.11 -13.65 -13.21
C LEU A 176 -3.10 -14.55 -13.95
N GLY A 177 -2.61 -15.60 -13.25
CA GLY A 177 -1.68 -16.59 -13.80
C GLY A 177 -0.20 -16.17 -13.79
N GLU A 178 0.16 -14.96 -13.38
CA GLU A 178 1.53 -14.50 -13.31
C GLU A 178 2.07 -14.49 -11.88
N LYS A 179 3.22 -15.13 -11.68
CA LYS A 179 3.84 -15.25 -10.36
C LYS A 179 4.30 -13.92 -9.82
N ILE A 180 3.83 -13.57 -8.62
CA ILE A 180 4.19 -12.35 -7.92
C ILE A 180 4.31 -12.60 -6.42
N HIS A 181 5.15 -11.80 -5.74
CA HIS A 181 5.36 -11.87 -4.30
C HIS A 181 5.05 -10.52 -3.66
N PHE A 182 4.31 -10.56 -2.57
CA PHE A 182 4.00 -9.40 -1.73
C PHE A 182 4.72 -9.54 -0.39
N ILE A 183 5.34 -8.47 0.07
CA ILE A 183 5.91 -8.37 1.42
C ILE A 183 5.16 -7.23 2.10
N VAL A 184 4.32 -7.57 3.08
CA VAL A 184 3.59 -6.57 3.88
C VAL A 184 4.37 -6.30 5.14
N ILE A 185 4.65 -5.01 5.40
CA ILE A 185 5.52 -4.59 6.50
C ILE A 185 4.90 -3.47 7.32
N HIS A 186 5.30 -3.42 8.60
CA HIS A 186 5.13 -2.25 9.44
C HIS A 186 6.40 -2.12 10.30
N TRP A 187 7.32 -1.26 9.87
CA TRP A 187 8.61 -1.09 10.53
C TRP A 187 8.49 -0.37 11.89
N PRO A 188 9.53 -0.44 12.75
CA PRO A 188 9.54 0.25 14.03
C PRO A 188 9.30 1.75 13.91
N SER A 189 8.35 2.27 14.70
CA SER A 189 7.97 3.68 14.67
C SER A 189 9.11 4.61 15.13
N ARG A 190 8.97 5.90 14.83
CA ARG A 190 9.89 6.97 15.29
C ARG A 190 9.70 7.32 16.77
N ARG A 191 9.15 6.40 17.60
CA ARG A 191 8.94 6.62 19.03
C ARG A 191 10.26 6.96 19.73
N GLY A 192 10.26 8.06 20.46
CA GLY A 192 11.44 8.62 21.11
C GLY A 192 12.35 9.46 20.21
N GLY A 193 11.92 9.71 18.97
CA GLY A 193 12.61 10.52 17.96
C GLY A 193 13.22 9.68 16.83
N GLU A 194 13.34 10.30 15.66
CA GLU A 194 13.81 9.66 14.43
C GLU A 194 15.24 9.10 14.62
N ALA A 195 16.19 9.91 15.11
CA ALA A 195 17.58 9.52 15.27
C ALA A 195 17.75 8.33 16.23
N LYS A 196 17.01 8.32 17.36
CA LYS A 196 17.08 7.24 18.37
C LYS A 196 16.53 5.92 17.85
N SER A 197 15.53 5.96 16.99
CA SER A 197 14.85 4.76 16.47
C SER A 197 15.37 4.30 15.10
N ARG A 198 16.22 5.10 14.44
CA ARG A 198 16.72 4.86 13.07
C ARG A 198 17.40 3.49 12.91
N SER A 199 18.24 3.09 13.86
CA SER A 199 18.93 1.79 13.81
C SER A 199 17.94 0.62 13.68
N LYS A 200 16.80 0.68 14.36
CA LYS A 200 15.76 -0.36 14.30
C LYS A 200 15.15 -0.48 12.90
N ARG A 201 14.89 0.66 12.24
CA ARG A 201 14.37 0.67 10.86
C ARG A 201 15.42 0.23 9.84
N ILE A 202 16.71 0.52 10.11
CA ILE A 202 17.81 -0.02 9.30
C ILE A 202 17.84 -1.55 9.36
N GLU A 203 17.70 -2.15 10.55
CA GLU A 203 17.64 -3.62 10.68
C GLU A 203 16.39 -4.20 9.98
N ALA A 204 15.24 -3.54 10.08
CA ALA A 204 14.05 -3.94 9.37
C ALA A 204 14.22 -3.85 7.82
N ALA A 205 14.93 -2.82 7.35
CA ALA A 205 15.27 -2.66 5.92
C ALA A 205 16.22 -3.77 5.42
N LYS A 206 17.21 -4.15 6.22
CA LYS A 206 18.12 -5.27 5.92
C LYS A 206 17.33 -6.59 5.81
N LEU A 207 16.37 -6.83 6.71
CA LEU A 207 15.51 -8.00 6.64
C LEU A 207 14.66 -7.99 5.35
N SER A 208 13.97 -6.88 5.03
CA SER A 208 13.21 -6.77 3.78
C SER A 208 14.09 -7.04 2.56
N LYS A 209 15.31 -6.46 2.54
CA LYS A 209 16.26 -6.68 1.44
C LYS A 209 16.68 -8.15 1.33
N SER A 210 16.96 -8.81 2.45
CA SER A 210 17.37 -10.23 2.47
C SER A 210 16.24 -11.15 1.97
N ILE A 211 14.97 -10.83 2.28
CA ILE A 211 13.80 -11.57 1.76
C ILE A 211 13.74 -11.44 0.23
N VAL A 212 13.87 -10.21 -0.29
CA VAL A 212 13.89 -9.97 -1.75
C VAL A 212 15.05 -10.72 -2.40
N ASP A 213 16.24 -10.66 -1.81
CA ASP A 213 17.42 -11.35 -2.35
C ASP A 213 17.25 -12.87 -2.37
N SER A 214 16.61 -13.43 -1.34
CA SER A 214 16.28 -14.85 -1.29
C SER A 214 15.30 -15.26 -2.39
N LEU A 215 14.26 -14.44 -2.63
CA LEU A 215 13.32 -14.69 -3.72
C LEU A 215 13.99 -14.59 -5.09
N LYS A 216 14.86 -13.60 -5.28
CA LYS A 216 15.66 -13.42 -6.51
C LYS A 216 16.74 -14.50 -6.69
N HIS A 217 17.21 -15.13 -5.62
CA HIS A 217 18.11 -16.27 -5.72
C HIS A 217 17.42 -17.50 -6.31
N ILE A 218 16.14 -17.71 -5.94
CA ILE A 218 15.30 -18.79 -6.47
C ILE A 218 14.86 -18.50 -7.91
N ASP A 219 14.43 -17.25 -8.16
CA ASP A 219 14.02 -16.78 -9.47
C ASP A 219 14.60 -15.39 -9.75
N LYS A 220 15.59 -15.30 -10.64
CA LYS A 220 16.23 -14.03 -10.99
C LYS A 220 15.28 -12.98 -11.54
N LYS A 221 14.13 -13.42 -12.07
CA LYS A 221 13.07 -12.58 -12.60
C LYS A 221 11.92 -12.37 -11.60
N ALA A 222 12.09 -12.73 -10.33
CA ALA A 222 11.06 -12.58 -9.31
C ALA A 222 10.47 -11.16 -9.30
N LYS A 223 9.16 -11.08 -9.42
CA LYS A 223 8.37 -9.85 -9.26
C LYS A 223 7.99 -9.74 -7.80
N VAL A 224 8.55 -8.74 -7.11
CA VAL A 224 8.33 -8.52 -5.68
C VAL A 224 7.87 -7.10 -5.44
N ILE A 225 6.79 -6.96 -4.68
CA ILE A 225 6.26 -5.69 -4.17
C ILE A 225 6.38 -5.72 -2.64
N ILE A 226 7.17 -4.80 -2.08
CA ILE A 226 7.13 -4.50 -0.65
C ILE A 226 6.15 -3.35 -0.48
N MET A 227 5.16 -3.52 0.39
CA MET A 227 4.19 -2.50 0.73
C MET A 227 4.00 -2.41 2.23
N GLY A 228 3.79 -1.21 2.75
CA GLY A 228 3.62 -1.06 4.17
C GLY A 228 3.86 0.35 4.70
N ASP A 229 3.74 0.45 6.02
CA ASP A 229 4.19 1.58 6.81
C ASP A 229 5.68 1.40 7.17
N PHE A 230 6.53 2.09 6.43
CA PHE A 230 7.98 2.06 6.62
C PHE A 230 8.45 2.91 7.82
N ASN A 231 7.56 3.74 8.37
CA ASN A 231 7.90 4.73 9.40
C ASN A 231 9.13 5.61 9.05
N ASP A 232 9.49 5.65 7.77
CA ASP A 232 10.58 6.46 7.20
C ASP A 232 10.17 6.98 5.82
N ASP A 233 10.67 8.16 5.46
CA ASP A 233 10.42 8.78 4.17
C ASP A 233 11.27 8.15 3.06
N PRO A 234 10.91 8.28 1.78
CA PRO A 234 11.62 7.69 0.64
C PRO A 234 13.12 8.03 0.56
N ILE A 235 13.54 9.12 1.17
CA ILE A 235 14.95 9.58 1.21
C ILE A 235 15.72 9.12 2.45
N SER A 236 15.05 8.48 3.43
CA SER A 236 15.67 8.01 4.67
C SER A 236 16.75 6.95 4.39
N PRO A 237 17.83 6.90 5.21
CA PRO A 237 18.91 5.92 5.01
C PRO A 237 18.43 4.47 4.94
N SER A 238 17.45 4.08 5.78
CA SER A 238 16.84 2.74 5.75
C SER A 238 16.33 2.36 4.36
N ILE A 239 15.62 3.29 3.70
CA ILE A 239 15.05 3.11 2.35
C ILE A 239 16.15 3.19 1.29
N LYS A 240 16.91 4.30 1.31
CA LYS A 240 17.86 4.61 0.26
C LYS A 240 19.11 3.72 0.30
N ASP A 241 19.71 3.54 1.50
CA ASP A 241 21.04 2.96 1.60
C ASP A 241 21.01 1.47 1.96
N PHE A 242 20.02 1.02 2.73
CA PHE A 242 19.92 -0.37 3.18
C PHE A 242 18.94 -1.19 2.35
N LEU A 243 17.73 -0.68 2.08
CA LEU A 243 16.78 -1.34 1.18
C LEU A 243 17.18 -1.15 -0.29
N LYS A 244 18.03 -0.17 -0.61
CA LYS A 244 18.49 0.18 -1.98
C LYS A 244 17.37 0.66 -2.91
N ALA A 245 16.31 1.24 -2.35
CA ALA A 245 15.21 1.80 -3.14
C ALA A 245 15.56 3.18 -3.71
N ARG A 246 15.14 3.45 -4.93
CA ARG A 246 15.43 4.66 -5.71
C ARG A 246 14.16 5.22 -6.34
N GLY A 247 14.13 6.52 -6.56
CA GLY A 247 13.06 7.20 -7.28
C GLY A 247 13.24 7.20 -8.82
N SER A 248 14.26 6.53 -9.34
CA SER A 248 14.50 6.40 -10.78
C SER A 248 14.07 5.01 -11.26
N THR A 249 13.55 4.92 -12.47
CA THR A 249 13.25 3.65 -13.15
C THR A 249 14.49 3.05 -13.81
N VAL A 250 15.57 3.81 -13.94
CA VAL A 250 16.88 3.28 -14.38
C VAL A 250 17.57 2.66 -13.16
N LEU A 251 17.55 1.35 -13.08
CA LEU A 251 17.98 0.57 -11.93
C LEU A 251 19.04 -0.45 -12.32
N ASN A 252 19.97 -0.72 -11.41
CA ASN A 252 20.80 -1.92 -11.49
C ASN A 252 20.15 -3.10 -10.73
N ASN A 253 20.71 -4.30 -10.89
CA ASN A 253 20.15 -5.53 -10.34
C ASN A 253 20.03 -5.56 -8.80
N ASN A 254 20.74 -4.71 -8.08
CA ASN A 254 20.71 -4.61 -6.62
C ASN A 254 19.80 -3.51 -6.10
N GLN A 255 19.22 -2.72 -6.99
CA GLN A 255 18.32 -1.62 -6.66
C GLN A 255 16.86 -2.02 -6.84
N MET A 256 15.97 -1.27 -6.20
CA MET A 256 14.52 -1.36 -6.34
C MET A 256 13.94 0.02 -6.63
N TYR A 257 12.76 0.06 -7.20
CA TYR A 257 12.04 1.29 -7.48
C TYR A 257 11.10 1.65 -6.33
N ASN A 258 11.18 2.88 -5.86
CA ASN A 258 10.20 3.43 -4.92
C ASN A 258 9.11 4.17 -5.71
N ALA A 259 7.96 3.54 -5.83
CA ALA A 259 6.83 4.07 -6.60
C ALA A 259 6.22 5.35 -5.99
N MET A 260 6.53 5.66 -4.73
CA MET A 260 5.99 6.83 -4.02
C MET A 260 6.95 8.03 -4.03
N TYR A 261 8.15 7.88 -4.58
CA TYR A 261 9.20 8.91 -4.51
C TYR A 261 8.77 10.26 -5.12
N ASP A 262 8.05 10.25 -6.24
CA ASP A 262 7.58 11.47 -6.90
C ASP A 262 6.46 12.18 -6.11
N HIS A 263 5.64 11.43 -5.36
CA HIS A 263 4.68 12.02 -4.42
C HIS A 263 5.42 12.77 -3.30
N PHE A 264 6.44 12.13 -2.73
CA PHE A 264 7.29 12.74 -1.71
C PHE A 264 7.94 14.05 -2.21
N LYS A 265 8.52 14.05 -3.41
CA LYS A 265 9.11 15.26 -4.03
C LYS A 265 8.10 16.39 -4.23
N LYS A 266 6.82 16.07 -4.40
CA LYS A 266 5.72 17.04 -4.51
C LYS A 266 5.18 17.48 -3.14
N GLY A 267 5.78 17.05 -2.02
CA GLY A 267 5.33 17.35 -0.67
C GLY A 267 4.05 16.63 -0.25
N ILE A 268 3.67 15.56 -0.95
CA ILE A 268 2.49 14.76 -0.63
C ILE A 268 2.91 13.68 0.37
N GLY A 269 2.26 13.67 1.54
CA GLY A 269 2.47 12.67 2.58
C GLY A 269 1.24 11.81 2.83
N THR A 270 1.42 10.73 3.59
CA THR A 270 0.34 9.84 4.03
C THR A 270 -0.11 10.12 5.46
N LEU A 271 0.74 10.76 6.24
CA LEU A 271 0.40 11.22 7.59
C LEU A 271 1.05 12.58 7.87
N ALA A 272 0.52 13.29 8.89
CA ALA A 272 1.07 14.56 9.34
C ALA A 272 1.32 14.53 10.86
N TYR A 273 2.48 15.04 11.26
CA TYR A 273 2.86 15.19 12.66
C TYR A 273 3.56 16.54 12.87
N ARG A 274 3.04 17.37 13.79
CA ARG A 274 3.56 18.73 14.08
C ARG A 274 3.76 19.57 12.81
N ASP A 275 2.75 19.59 11.96
CA ASP A 275 2.70 20.29 10.66
C ASP A 275 3.72 19.83 9.62
N GLN A 276 4.39 18.72 9.87
CA GLN A 276 5.25 18.05 8.88
C GLN A 276 4.54 16.86 8.27
N TRP A 277 4.46 16.85 6.96
CA TRP A 277 3.97 15.72 6.19
C TRP A 277 5.08 14.70 5.96
N ASN A 278 4.79 13.43 6.25
CA ASN A 278 5.69 12.31 5.98
C ASN A 278 4.99 11.33 5.04
N LEU A 279 5.78 10.68 4.19
CA LEU A 279 5.29 9.63 3.28
C LEU A 279 5.81 8.29 3.77
N PHE A 280 5.15 7.70 4.78
CA PHE A 280 5.58 6.45 5.40
C PHE A 280 4.99 5.21 4.75
N ASP A 281 3.80 5.34 4.17
CA ASP A 281 3.11 4.27 3.46
C ASP A 281 3.61 4.24 2.01
N GLN A 282 4.33 3.16 1.64
CA GLN A 282 5.06 3.13 0.38
C GLN A 282 4.95 1.77 -0.32
N PHE A 283 5.28 1.80 -1.62
CA PHE A 283 5.50 0.62 -2.46
C PHE A 283 6.92 0.62 -3.01
N ILE A 284 7.64 -0.49 -2.79
CA ILE A 284 8.98 -0.71 -3.32
C ILE A 284 8.93 -1.93 -4.23
N LEU A 285 9.36 -1.75 -5.48
CA LEU A 285 9.20 -2.72 -6.56
C LEU A 285 10.55 -3.24 -7.04
N THR A 286 10.65 -4.54 -7.35
CA THR A 286 11.80 -5.07 -8.09
C THR A 286 11.87 -4.51 -9.52
N PRO A 287 13.06 -4.44 -10.15
CA PRO A 287 13.21 -3.94 -11.53
C PRO A 287 12.35 -4.68 -12.55
N THR A 288 12.02 -5.93 -12.30
CA THR A 288 11.16 -6.78 -13.14
C THR A 288 9.72 -6.31 -13.26
N LEU A 289 9.29 -5.40 -12.38
CA LEU A 289 8.00 -4.72 -12.45
C LEU A 289 8.07 -3.36 -13.15
N ILE A 290 9.23 -3.00 -13.71
CA ILE A 290 9.43 -1.71 -14.41
C ILE A 290 9.66 -2.00 -15.89
N ASP A 291 8.72 -1.57 -16.72
CA ASP A 291 8.80 -1.68 -18.17
C ASP A 291 9.06 -0.30 -18.78
N ASN A 292 10.31 -0.04 -19.12
CA ASN A 292 10.70 1.22 -19.77
C ASN A 292 10.28 1.26 -21.25
N ASP A 293 10.09 0.10 -21.89
CA ASP A 293 9.76 -0.03 -23.32
C ASP A 293 8.24 0.00 -23.56
N LYS A 294 7.44 -0.14 -22.46
CA LYS A 294 5.96 -0.13 -22.48
C LYS A 294 5.38 -1.20 -23.39
N ASN A 295 5.99 -2.37 -23.41
CA ASN A 295 5.50 -3.51 -24.18
C ASN A 295 4.33 -4.23 -23.50
N TYR A 296 4.22 -4.13 -22.17
CA TYR A 296 3.14 -4.70 -21.33
C TYR A 296 2.90 -6.21 -21.51
N ASP A 297 3.93 -6.96 -21.88
CA ASP A 297 3.81 -8.41 -22.07
C ASP A 297 3.60 -9.14 -20.74
N ASP A 298 4.15 -8.56 -19.66
CA ASP A 298 4.03 -9.00 -18.27
C ASP A 298 3.45 -7.89 -17.40
N PHE A 299 2.94 -8.22 -16.21
CA PHE A 299 2.53 -7.19 -15.25
C PHE A 299 3.67 -6.24 -14.91
N THR A 300 3.43 -4.97 -15.13
CA THR A 300 4.37 -3.88 -14.90
C THR A 300 3.70 -2.71 -14.18
N PHE A 301 4.48 -1.92 -13.46
CA PHE A 301 4.03 -0.73 -12.77
C PHE A 301 3.52 0.33 -13.76
N TYR A 302 2.35 0.87 -13.49
CA TYR A 302 1.75 1.94 -14.29
C TYR A 302 1.78 3.27 -13.57
N LYS A 303 1.15 3.38 -12.40
CA LYS A 303 1.12 4.59 -11.57
C LYS A 303 0.83 4.25 -10.12
N SER A 304 1.19 5.16 -9.21
CA SER A 304 0.83 5.12 -7.79
C SER A 304 -0.01 6.32 -7.39
N VAL A 305 -0.73 6.20 -6.27
CA VAL A 305 -1.63 7.22 -5.74
C VAL A 305 -1.54 7.27 -4.22
N VAL A 306 -1.52 8.47 -3.64
CA VAL A 306 -1.87 8.71 -2.25
C VAL A 306 -3.35 9.07 -2.22
N PHE A 307 -4.17 8.21 -1.61
CA PHE A 307 -5.62 8.37 -1.61
C PHE A 307 -6.08 9.31 -0.50
N ASN A 308 -5.91 10.60 -0.73
CA ASN A 308 -6.16 11.66 0.24
C ASN A 308 -7.46 12.45 -0.05
N LYS A 309 -8.55 11.76 -0.33
CA LYS A 309 -9.86 12.35 -0.64
C LYS A 309 -10.36 13.23 0.52
N SER A 310 -11.26 14.17 0.21
CA SER A 310 -11.76 15.16 1.18
C SER A 310 -12.41 14.53 2.42
N PHE A 311 -13.13 13.42 2.26
CA PHE A 311 -13.79 12.72 3.37
C PHE A 311 -12.80 12.07 4.35
N LEU A 312 -11.58 11.74 3.90
CA LEU A 312 -10.50 11.21 4.75
C LEU A 312 -9.77 12.29 5.54
N LYS A 313 -10.07 13.55 5.31
CA LYS A 313 -9.39 14.70 5.95
C LYS A 313 -10.21 15.24 7.09
N ASN A 314 -9.52 15.58 8.18
CA ASN A 314 -10.15 16.27 9.28
C ASN A 314 -10.77 17.60 8.76
N PRO A 315 -12.09 17.81 8.93
CA PRO A 315 -12.77 18.94 8.28
C PRO A 315 -12.51 20.27 8.94
N LYS A 316 -12.08 20.32 10.23
CA LYS A 316 -12.00 21.55 11.03
C LYS A 316 -10.95 21.50 12.13
N GLY A 317 -10.71 22.65 12.76
CA GLY A 317 -9.80 22.82 13.91
C GLY A 317 -8.34 22.83 13.50
N ASN A 318 -7.45 22.69 14.50
CA ASN A 318 -6.00 22.78 14.32
C ASN A 318 -5.42 21.67 13.43
N TYR A 319 -6.14 20.59 13.25
CA TYR A 319 -5.73 19.44 12.42
C TYR A 319 -6.49 19.38 11.09
N LYS A 320 -7.09 20.51 10.65
CA LYS A 320 -7.78 20.56 9.36
C LYS A 320 -6.87 20.12 8.22
N GLY A 321 -7.34 19.16 7.41
CA GLY A 321 -6.59 18.61 6.28
C GLY A 321 -5.72 17.40 6.62
N TYR A 322 -5.41 17.14 7.90
CA TYR A 322 -4.74 15.92 8.34
C TYR A 322 -5.65 14.70 8.12
N PRO A 323 -5.10 13.47 8.07
CA PRO A 323 -5.94 12.28 8.11
C PRO A 323 -6.92 12.33 9.28
N PHE A 324 -8.18 12.04 8.99
CA PHE A 324 -9.25 12.03 9.98
C PHE A 324 -9.24 10.70 10.74
N ARG A 325 -8.51 10.68 11.84
CA ARG A 325 -8.24 9.51 12.66
C ARG A 325 -9.43 9.08 13.52
N SER A 326 -9.37 7.86 14.05
CA SER A 326 -10.41 7.32 14.93
C SER A 326 -10.43 8.00 16.31
N TYR A 327 -9.24 8.33 16.85
CA TYR A 327 -9.10 8.93 18.18
C TYR A 327 -8.28 10.21 18.17
N GLY A 328 -8.77 11.25 18.88
CA GLY A 328 -8.03 12.42 19.29
C GLY A 328 -7.65 12.32 20.78
N GLY A 329 -6.43 11.88 21.08
CA GLY A 329 -6.06 11.51 22.45
C GLY A 329 -6.86 10.29 22.94
N SER A 330 -7.60 10.42 24.04
CA SER A 330 -8.50 9.37 24.56
C SER A 330 -9.94 9.47 24.03
N ASN A 331 -10.26 10.53 23.29
CA ASN A 331 -11.61 10.77 22.78
C ASN A 331 -11.80 10.09 21.43
N PHE A 332 -12.84 9.26 21.31
CA PHE A 332 -13.27 8.72 20.03
C PHE A 332 -13.91 9.84 19.20
N ILE A 333 -13.32 10.14 18.04
CA ILE A 333 -13.80 11.18 17.12
C ILE A 333 -14.42 10.60 15.85
N GLY A 334 -14.37 9.27 15.69
CA GLY A 334 -15.12 8.52 14.68
C GLY A 334 -14.66 8.73 13.24
N GLY A 335 -13.40 9.06 13.04
CA GLY A 335 -12.79 9.15 11.72
C GLY A 335 -12.41 7.77 11.14
N TYR A 336 -11.45 7.77 10.25
CA TYR A 336 -11.00 6.60 9.52
C TYR A 336 -9.67 6.07 10.08
N SER A 337 -8.54 6.66 9.68
CA SER A 337 -7.20 6.33 10.14
C SER A 337 -6.35 7.59 10.23
N ASP A 338 -5.26 7.55 10.99
CA ASP A 338 -4.24 8.60 11.02
C ASP A 338 -3.26 8.52 9.82
N HIS A 339 -3.50 7.57 8.91
CA HIS A 339 -2.83 7.43 7.63
C HIS A 339 -3.80 7.53 6.46
N PHE A 340 -3.38 8.13 5.36
CA PHE A 340 -4.06 7.99 4.07
C PHE A 340 -3.64 6.68 3.43
N PRO A 341 -4.58 5.90 2.85
CA PRO A 341 -4.22 4.72 2.07
C PRO A 341 -3.40 5.10 0.84
N VAL A 342 -2.61 4.15 0.38
CA VAL A 342 -1.89 4.25 -0.89
C VAL A 342 -2.25 3.08 -1.78
N TYR A 343 -2.21 3.27 -3.10
CA TYR A 343 -2.35 2.18 -4.04
C TYR A 343 -1.53 2.43 -5.31
N LEU A 344 -1.26 1.36 -6.03
CA LEU A 344 -0.67 1.39 -7.35
C LEU A 344 -1.52 0.56 -8.32
N PHE A 345 -1.31 0.80 -9.61
CA PHE A 345 -1.82 -0.04 -10.68
C PHE A 345 -0.67 -0.79 -11.34
N LEU A 346 -0.89 -2.08 -11.53
CA LEU A 346 -0.14 -2.91 -12.46
C LEU A 346 -0.93 -3.04 -13.75
N VAL A 347 -0.22 -3.12 -14.87
CA VAL A 347 -0.84 -3.25 -16.19
C VAL A 347 -0.14 -4.36 -16.98
N LYS A 348 -0.94 -5.10 -17.76
CA LYS A 348 -0.49 -6.15 -18.68
C LYS A 348 -1.44 -6.20 -19.87
N LYS A 349 -0.96 -6.58 -21.07
CA LYS A 349 -1.84 -6.88 -22.21
C LYS A 349 -2.86 -7.94 -21.85
N ALA A 350 -4.10 -7.74 -22.26
CA ALA A 350 -5.11 -8.78 -22.21
C ALA A 350 -4.70 -9.93 -23.16
N SER A 351 -4.86 -11.18 -22.70
CA SER A 351 -4.55 -12.39 -23.47
C SER A 351 -5.61 -12.63 -24.53
#